data_6ec9a932e576fb2623304c36cf681afc
#
_entry.id   6ec9a932e576fb2623304c36cf681afc
#
_cell.length_a   1.000
_cell.length_b   1.000
_cell.length_c   1.000
_cell.angle_alpha   90.00
_cell.angle_beta   90.00
_cell.angle_gamma   90.00
#
_symmetry.space_group_name_H-M   'P 1'
#
loop_
_entity.id
_entity.type
_entity.pdbx_description
1 polymer ?
#
loop_
_entity_poly.entity_id
_entity_poly.type
_entity_poly.pdbx_seq_one_letter_code
_entity_poly.pdbx_strand_id
1 'polypeptide(L)'
;EGGKDSRNKQIWYYRGATDGRINGSDNWCITGIGIMKYVNPNDCAKWGGSIYQKVEPTLRYADILLMYAEALNNISEGAHYQIASWDGNQTYDISRDKEQMRRGVKPVRMRAGVPDYSDEIYENPKKFFEKIVHERQIEFFAETQRFYDLRRWKIVEEHESEQIYGCNTLMNEEYKDMY
;
A
#
# COMPACT_ATOMS: atom_id res chain seq x y z
N GLU A 1 -1.37 13.17 -6.87
CA GLU A 1 -1.27 11.86 -7.59
C GLU A 1 -2.53 10.99 -7.44
N GLY A 2 -3.44 11.32 -6.52
CA GLY A 2 -4.52 10.44 -6.05
C GLY A 2 -5.53 9.95 -7.10
N GLY A 3 -5.77 10.68 -8.15
CA GLY A 3 -6.78 10.30 -9.16
C GLY A 3 -6.30 9.29 -10.21
N LYS A 4 -5.00 9.01 -10.30
CA LYS A 4 -4.41 8.16 -11.34
C LYS A 4 -3.96 6.79 -10.82
N ASP A 5 -3.68 6.66 -9.53
CA ASP A 5 -3.30 5.39 -8.93
C ASP A 5 -4.48 4.43 -8.90
N SER A 6 -4.38 3.30 -9.57
CA SER A 6 -5.45 2.31 -9.64
C SER A 6 -5.80 1.70 -8.28
N ARG A 7 -4.89 1.77 -7.31
CA ARG A 7 -5.10 1.31 -5.93
C ARG A 7 -6.15 2.15 -5.19
N ASN A 8 -6.40 3.37 -5.63
CA ASN A 8 -7.50 4.19 -5.10
C ASN A 8 -8.87 3.53 -5.24
N LYS A 9 -9.04 2.61 -6.20
CA LYS A 9 -10.25 1.80 -6.37
C LYS A 9 -10.49 0.80 -5.22
N GLN A 10 -9.50 0.60 -4.36
CA GLN A 10 -9.61 -0.26 -3.17
C GLN A 10 -10.37 0.41 -2.02
N ILE A 11 -10.73 1.68 -2.19
CA ILE A 11 -11.45 2.50 -1.21
C ILE A 11 -12.72 3.02 -1.87
N TRP A 12 -13.78 3.10 -1.12
CA TRP A 12 -14.99 3.81 -1.51
C TRP A 12 -15.43 4.76 -0.40
N TYR A 13 -16.10 5.83 -0.79
CA TYR A 13 -16.52 6.89 0.10
C TYR A 13 -18.06 6.92 0.19
N TYR A 14 -18.58 7.12 1.37
CA TYR A 14 -20.00 7.40 1.56
C TYR A 14 -20.35 8.83 1.19
N ARG A 15 -21.47 9.00 0.52
CA ARG A 15 -21.97 10.29 0.09
C ARG A 15 -22.87 10.93 1.13
N GLY A 16 -22.45 11.20 2.33
CA GLY A 16 -23.25 11.89 3.33
C GLY A 16 -24.49 11.13 3.84
N ALA A 17 -25.32 11.81 4.63
CA ALA A 17 -26.42 11.20 5.38
C ALA A 17 -27.59 10.67 4.50
N THR A 18 -27.77 11.22 3.32
CA THR A 18 -28.87 10.83 2.43
C THR A 18 -28.58 9.59 1.61
N ASP A 19 -27.32 9.42 1.18
CA ASP A 19 -26.91 8.30 0.30
C ASP A 19 -26.09 7.24 1.04
N GLY A 20 -25.48 7.60 2.17
CA GLY A 20 -24.63 6.72 2.96
C GLY A 20 -25.35 5.97 4.09
N ARG A 21 -26.56 6.37 4.43
CA ARG A 21 -27.41 5.65 5.38
C ARG A 21 -28.28 4.65 4.63
N ILE A 22 -28.04 3.39 4.85
CA ILE A 22 -29.00 2.36 4.51
C ILE A 22 -30.09 2.43 5.57
N ASN A 23 -31.22 3.04 5.19
CA ASN A 23 -32.48 3.13 5.89
C ASN A 23 -32.54 2.54 7.32
N GLY A 24 -32.24 3.38 8.32
CA GLY A 24 -32.47 3.03 9.72
C GLY A 24 -31.63 1.88 10.27
N SER A 25 -30.66 1.39 9.51
CA SER A 25 -29.78 0.32 9.96
C SER A 25 -28.55 0.87 10.65
N ASP A 26 -28.07 0.14 11.65
CA ASP A 26 -26.82 0.40 12.36
C ASP A 26 -25.55 0.17 11.50
N ASN A 27 -25.76 -0.06 10.20
CA ASN A 27 -24.73 -0.47 9.23
C ASN A 27 -24.10 0.70 8.44
N TRP A 28 -24.21 1.92 8.90
CA TRP A 28 -23.54 3.03 8.24
C TRP A 28 -22.08 3.18 8.73
N CYS A 29 -21.20 3.57 7.84
CA CYS A 29 -19.82 3.79 8.18
C CYS A 29 -19.60 5.19 8.75
N ILE A 30 -19.32 5.27 10.04
CA ILE A 30 -19.13 6.55 10.77
C ILE A 30 -17.98 7.35 10.17
N THR A 31 -16.93 6.68 9.70
CA THR A 31 -15.76 7.33 9.09
C THR A 31 -16.00 7.80 7.66
N GLY A 32 -17.08 7.39 7.03
CA GLY A 32 -17.37 7.66 5.62
C GLY A 32 -16.46 6.93 4.63
N ILE A 33 -15.54 6.09 5.09
CA ILE A 33 -14.55 5.39 4.26
C ILE A 33 -14.77 3.90 4.37
N GLY A 34 -15.01 3.23 3.24
CA GLY A 34 -15.14 1.79 3.14
C GLY A 34 -13.95 1.17 2.40
N ILE A 35 -13.64 -0.09 2.74
CA ILE A 35 -12.55 -0.85 2.14
C ILE A 35 -13.13 -1.76 1.06
N MET A 36 -12.69 -1.58 -0.19
CA MET A 36 -13.09 -2.40 -1.34
C MET A 36 -12.10 -3.53 -1.66
N LYS A 37 -10.93 -3.52 -1.05
CA LYS A 37 -9.83 -4.42 -1.41
C LYS A 37 -10.19 -5.90 -1.37
N TYR A 38 -11.05 -6.28 -0.43
CA TYR A 38 -11.50 -7.67 -0.24
C TYR A 38 -12.93 -7.91 -0.73
N VAL A 39 -13.52 -6.93 -1.40
CA VAL A 39 -14.88 -7.05 -1.92
C VAL A 39 -14.85 -7.55 -3.36
N ASN A 40 -15.53 -8.66 -3.62
CA ASN A 40 -15.81 -9.06 -4.99
C ASN A 40 -17.09 -8.35 -5.44
N PRO A 41 -17.05 -7.49 -6.47
CA PRO A 41 -18.22 -6.78 -6.95
C PRO A 41 -19.33 -7.69 -7.48
N ASN A 42 -19.03 -8.98 -7.75
CA ASN A 42 -20.00 -9.99 -8.17
C ASN A 42 -20.65 -10.74 -6.99
N ASP A 43 -20.21 -10.48 -5.75
CA ASP A 43 -20.84 -11.09 -4.57
C ASP A 43 -22.25 -10.53 -4.40
N CYS A 44 -23.20 -11.42 -4.23
CA CYS A 44 -24.58 -11.08 -3.96
C CYS A 44 -25.11 -11.87 -2.76
N ALA A 45 -25.34 -11.16 -1.66
CA ALA A 45 -25.90 -11.76 -0.44
C ALA A 45 -27.42 -11.87 -0.46
N LYS A 46 -28.11 -11.45 -1.52
CA LYS A 46 -29.56 -11.57 -1.66
C LYS A 46 -29.94 -13.03 -1.88
N TRP A 47 -31.21 -13.33 -1.59
CA TRP A 47 -31.76 -14.67 -1.84
C TRP A 47 -31.50 -15.10 -3.29
N GLY A 48 -30.93 -16.30 -3.46
CA GLY A 48 -30.53 -16.81 -4.78
C GLY A 48 -29.22 -16.25 -5.34
N GLY A 49 -28.58 -15.35 -4.62
CA GLY A 49 -27.24 -14.85 -4.99
C GLY A 49 -26.13 -15.82 -4.60
N SER A 50 -24.93 -15.54 -5.05
CA SER A 50 -23.72 -16.32 -4.77
C SER A 50 -22.67 -15.43 -4.14
N ILE A 51 -21.93 -15.99 -3.18
CA ILE A 51 -20.72 -15.38 -2.61
C ILE A 51 -19.53 -16.24 -3.05
N TYR A 52 -18.60 -15.63 -3.74
CA TYR A 52 -17.42 -16.32 -4.22
C TYR A 52 -16.37 -16.44 -3.10
N GLN A 53 -15.73 -17.60 -3.06
CA GLN A 53 -14.63 -17.81 -2.13
C GLN A 53 -13.50 -16.85 -2.45
N LYS A 54 -13.00 -16.15 -1.43
CA LYS A 54 -11.89 -15.20 -1.54
C LYS A 54 -10.61 -15.88 -1.12
N VAL A 55 -9.53 -15.52 -1.81
CA VAL A 55 -8.17 -15.91 -1.44
C VAL A 55 -7.53 -14.72 -0.72
N GLU A 56 -7.13 -14.95 0.53
CA GLU A 56 -6.37 -13.98 1.31
C GLU A 56 -4.90 -14.40 1.31
N PRO A 57 -4.05 -13.77 0.46
CA PRO A 57 -2.65 -14.13 0.40
C PRO A 57 -1.92 -13.65 1.65
N THR A 58 -1.22 -14.55 2.33
CA THR A 58 -0.35 -14.21 3.45
C THR A 58 0.88 -13.42 2.97
N LEU A 59 1.39 -13.74 1.80
CA LEU A 59 2.53 -13.11 1.17
C LEU A 59 2.24 -12.90 -0.32
N ARG A 60 2.54 -11.72 -0.83
CA ARG A 60 2.36 -11.37 -2.23
C ARG A 60 3.69 -11.05 -2.90
N TYR A 61 3.76 -11.24 -4.20
CA TYR A 61 4.98 -10.92 -4.96
C TYR A 61 5.43 -9.46 -4.81
N ALA A 62 4.48 -8.51 -4.68
CA ALA A 62 4.78 -7.12 -4.39
C ALA A 62 5.56 -6.93 -3.08
N ASP A 63 5.29 -7.78 -2.06
CA ASP A 63 6.02 -7.72 -0.80
C ASP A 63 7.48 -8.17 -0.98
N ILE A 64 7.71 -9.26 -1.70
CA ILE A 64 9.07 -9.70 -2.04
C ILE A 64 9.84 -8.61 -2.79
N LEU A 65 9.21 -7.98 -3.77
CA LEU A 65 9.82 -6.94 -4.57
C LEU A 65 10.21 -5.71 -3.74
N LEU A 66 9.31 -5.24 -2.89
CA LEU A 66 9.57 -4.07 -2.04
C LEU A 66 10.55 -4.38 -0.91
N MET A 67 10.51 -5.58 -0.33
CA MET A 67 11.53 -6.04 0.63
C MET A 67 12.92 -6.11 -0.01
N TYR A 68 13.01 -6.61 -1.24
CA TYR A 68 14.28 -6.63 -1.98
C TYR A 68 14.86 -5.23 -2.17
N ALA A 69 14.05 -4.28 -2.63
CA ALA A 69 14.48 -2.90 -2.82
C ALA A 69 14.90 -2.21 -1.49
N GLU A 70 14.17 -2.48 -0.42
CA GLU A 70 14.48 -1.99 0.91
C GLU A 70 15.79 -2.58 1.44
N ALA A 71 15.99 -3.89 1.28
CA ALA A 71 17.22 -4.56 1.70
C ALA A 71 18.45 -3.97 1.00
N LEU A 72 18.37 -3.72 -0.31
CA LEU A 72 19.43 -3.08 -1.06
C LEU A 72 19.71 -1.64 -0.57
N ASN A 73 18.65 -0.89 -0.23
CA ASN A 73 18.83 0.46 0.29
C ASN A 73 19.55 0.51 1.65
N ASN A 74 19.47 -0.57 2.43
CA ASN A 74 20.11 -0.67 3.73
C ASN A 74 21.59 -1.08 3.64
N ILE A 75 22.09 -1.41 2.46
CA ILE A 75 23.51 -1.68 2.24
C ILE A 75 24.27 -0.35 2.29
N SER A 76 25.33 -0.30 3.08
CA SER A 76 26.20 0.87 3.17
C SER A 76 26.83 1.16 1.81
N GLU A 77 27.04 2.44 1.53
CA GLU A 77 27.68 2.87 0.29
C GLU A 77 29.06 2.20 0.11
N GLY A 78 29.29 1.65 -1.07
CA GLY A 78 30.53 0.95 -1.39
C GLY A 78 30.67 -0.45 -0.78
N ALA A 79 29.73 -0.92 0.02
CA ALA A 79 29.76 -2.28 0.54
C ALA A 79 29.25 -3.29 -0.50
N HIS A 80 29.88 -4.45 -0.54
CA HIS A 80 29.58 -5.57 -1.42
C HIS A 80 29.44 -6.86 -0.62
N TYR A 81 28.42 -7.66 -0.93
CA TYR A 81 28.16 -8.94 -0.29
C TYR A 81 28.05 -10.04 -1.34
N GLN A 82 28.80 -11.12 -1.14
CA GLN A 82 28.71 -12.31 -1.98
C GLN A 82 27.66 -13.25 -1.41
N ILE A 83 26.56 -13.43 -2.12
CA ILE A 83 25.44 -14.27 -1.69
C ILE A 83 25.30 -15.45 -2.65
N ALA A 84 25.42 -16.67 -2.11
CA ALA A 84 25.19 -17.88 -2.90
C ALA A 84 23.70 -18.02 -3.25
N SER A 85 23.42 -18.54 -4.46
CA SER A 85 22.09 -19.00 -4.82
C SER A 85 21.64 -20.14 -3.91
N TRP A 86 20.31 -20.37 -3.86
CA TRP A 86 19.71 -21.42 -3.01
C TRP A 86 20.23 -22.83 -3.32
N ASP A 87 20.65 -23.07 -4.57
CA ASP A 87 21.19 -24.35 -5.05
C ASP A 87 22.74 -24.40 -4.98
N GLY A 88 23.40 -23.31 -4.53
CA GLY A 88 24.84 -23.20 -4.42
C GLY A 88 25.59 -23.09 -5.75
N ASN A 89 24.90 -23.07 -6.89
CA ASN A 89 25.53 -23.10 -8.21
C ASN A 89 26.03 -21.73 -8.70
N GLN A 90 25.52 -20.65 -8.10
CA GLN A 90 25.87 -19.28 -8.47
C GLN A 90 26.13 -18.44 -7.22
N THR A 91 26.93 -17.40 -7.40
CA THR A 91 27.17 -16.40 -6.38
C THR A 91 26.84 -15.04 -6.98
N TYR A 92 26.06 -14.26 -6.25
CA TYR A 92 25.65 -12.91 -6.65
C TYR A 92 26.42 -11.89 -5.83
N ASP A 93 26.97 -10.91 -6.53
CA ASP A 93 27.54 -9.72 -5.89
C ASP A 93 26.40 -8.71 -5.65
N ILE A 94 26.11 -8.48 -4.39
CA ILE A 94 25.02 -7.62 -3.97
C ILE A 94 25.58 -6.35 -3.35
N SER A 95 25.15 -5.22 -3.89
CA SER A 95 25.51 -3.89 -3.41
C SER A 95 24.28 -2.97 -3.47
N ARG A 96 24.41 -1.76 -2.93
CA ARG A 96 23.39 -0.73 -3.11
C ARG A 96 23.44 -0.21 -4.55
N ASP A 97 22.64 -0.78 -5.40
CA ASP A 97 22.56 -0.47 -6.82
C ASP A 97 21.16 0.02 -7.23
N LYS A 98 21.08 1.19 -7.87
CA LYS A 98 19.80 1.80 -8.23
C LYS A 98 19.00 0.99 -9.23
N GLU A 99 19.64 0.33 -10.19
CA GLU A 99 18.93 -0.47 -11.18
C GLU A 99 18.36 -1.74 -10.56
N GLN A 100 19.05 -2.34 -9.61
CA GLN A 100 18.55 -3.46 -8.83
C GLN A 100 17.37 -3.03 -7.95
N MET A 101 17.49 -1.89 -7.25
CA MET A 101 16.41 -1.32 -6.44
C MET A 101 15.18 -1.00 -7.29
N ARG A 102 15.38 -0.45 -8.50
CA ARG A 102 14.33 -0.19 -9.48
C ARG A 102 13.57 -1.44 -9.89
N ARG A 103 14.25 -2.59 -10.03
CA ARG A 103 13.59 -3.88 -10.30
C ARG A 103 12.60 -4.28 -9.21
N GLY A 104 12.82 -3.86 -7.98
CA GLY A 104 11.89 -4.09 -6.88
C GLY A 104 10.71 -3.12 -6.88
N VAL A 105 10.91 -1.87 -7.22
CA VAL A 105 9.87 -0.82 -7.06
C VAL A 105 9.05 -0.59 -8.33
N LYS A 106 9.72 -0.44 -9.46
CA LYS A 106 9.07 -0.09 -10.73
C LYS A 106 7.91 -1.01 -11.12
N PRO A 107 7.99 -2.35 -11.03
CA PRO A 107 6.88 -3.22 -11.38
C PRO A 107 5.62 -2.97 -10.54
N VAL A 108 5.77 -2.68 -9.26
CA VAL A 108 4.65 -2.39 -8.35
C VAL A 108 3.96 -1.09 -8.76
N ARG A 109 4.73 -0.03 -9.00
CA ARG A 109 4.22 1.28 -9.41
C ARG A 109 3.58 1.25 -10.79
N MET A 110 4.23 0.63 -11.77
CA MET A 110 3.69 0.52 -13.13
C MET A 110 2.38 -0.27 -13.18
N ARG A 111 2.26 -1.35 -12.41
CA ARG A 111 1.00 -2.08 -12.27
C ARG A 111 -0.11 -1.19 -11.69
N ALA A 112 0.24 -0.31 -10.77
CA ALA A 112 -0.70 0.65 -10.16
C ALA A 112 -1.06 1.82 -11.09
N GLY A 113 -0.39 1.94 -12.25
CA GLY A 113 -0.62 3.03 -13.21
C GLY A 113 0.07 4.34 -12.83
N VAL A 114 1.05 4.29 -11.93
CA VAL A 114 1.86 5.46 -11.56
C VAL A 114 3.29 5.33 -12.07
N PRO A 115 3.96 6.44 -12.43
CA PRO A 115 5.30 6.39 -12.98
C PRO A 115 6.31 5.89 -11.94
N ASP A 116 7.44 5.37 -12.43
CA ASP A 116 8.61 5.07 -11.60
C ASP A 116 9.15 6.32 -10.90
N TYR A 117 9.93 6.13 -9.86
CA TYR A 117 10.66 7.22 -9.22
C TYR A 117 11.79 7.73 -10.09
N SER A 118 12.14 9.02 -9.91
CA SER A 118 13.32 9.60 -10.55
C SER A 118 14.61 9.02 -9.98
N ASP A 119 15.69 9.13 -10.74
CA ASP A 119 17.02 8.69 -10.32
C ASP A 119 17.45 9.33 -9.00
N GLU A 120 17.14 10.61 -8.79
CA GLU A 120 17.44 11.34 -7.56
C GLU A 120 16.90 10.63 -6.30
N ILE A 121 15.72 9.98 -6.39
CA ILE A 121 15.15 9.23 -5.29
C ILE A 121 15.97 7.98 -5.01
N TYR A 122 16.34 7.23 -6.04
CA TYR A 122 17.14 6.02 -5.88
C TYR A 122 18.57 6.29 -5.38
N GLU A 123 19.15 7.42 -5.77
CA GLU A 123 20.50 7.81 -5.37
C GLU A 123 20.60 8.28 -3.92
N ASN A 124 19.49 8.76 -3.34
CA ASN A 124 19.47 9.23 -1.96
C ASN A 124 18.84 8.18 -1.02
N PRO A 125 19.63 7.53 -0.13
CA PRO A 125 19.12 6.47 0.75
C PRO A 125 17.94 6.90 1.63
N LYS A 126 17.98 8.11 2.17
CA LYS A 126 16.92 8.64 3.04
C LYS A 126 15.63 8.91 2.26
N LYS A 127 15.72 9.63 1.14
CA LYS A 127 14.58 9.89 0.26
C LYS A 127 13.95 8.58 -0.24
N PHE A 128 14.79 7.61 -0.60
CA PHE A 128 14.30 6.32 -1.05
C PHE A 128 13.58 5.57 0.06
N PHE A 129 14.13 5.57 1.28
CA PHE A 129 13.46 4.96 2.42
C PHE A 129 12.08 5.58 2.68
N GLU A 130 11.96 6.90 2.71
CA GLU A 130 10.68 7.60 2.85
C GLU A 130 9.68 7.17 1.77
N LYS A 131 10.14 7.01 0.53
CA LYS A 131 9.31 6.53 -0.58
C LYS A 131 8.90 5.07 -0.43
N ILE A 132 9.76 4.19 0.06
CA ILE A 132 9.41 2.79 0.35
C ILE A 132 8.39 2.71 1.47
N VAL A 133 8.55 3.48 2.55
CA VAL A 133 7.57 3.56 3.65
C VAL A 133 6.19 3.93 3.12
N HIS A 134 6.11 4.96 2.27
CA HIS A 134 4.87 5.40 1.67
C HIS A 134 4.31 4.40 0.65
N GLU A 135 5.14 3.83 -0.21
CA GLU A 135 4.73 2.84 -1.21
C GLU A 135 4.14 1.59 -0.55
N ARG A 136 4.79 1.08 0.50
CA ARG A 136 4.30 -0.08 1.26
C ARG A 136 2.98 0.23 1.97
N GLN A 137 2.82 1.43 2.50
CA GLN A 137 1.56 1.86 3.13
C GLN A 137 0.38 1.80 2.16
N ILE A 138 0.57 2.27 0.93
CA ILE A 138 -0.47 2.26 -0.11
C ILE A 138 -0.68 0.84 -0.65
N GLU A 139 0.39 0.14 -0.97
CA GLU A 139 0.32 -1.18 -1.58
C GLU A 139 -0.33 -2.22 -0.66
N PHE A 140 0.00 -2.16 0.63
CA PHE A 140 -0.50 -3.11 1.63
C PHE A 140 -1.61 -2.52 2.53
N PHE A 141 -2.30 -1.49 2.03
CA PHE A 141 -3.47 -0.95 2.70
C PHE A 141 -4.45 -2.08 3.04
N ALA A 142 -4.91 -2.12 4.30
CA ALA A 142 -5.81 -3.14 4.84
C ALA A 142 -5.27 -4.60 4.84
N GLU A 143 -3.95 -4.80 4.71
CA GLU A 143 -3.29 -6.12 4.78
C GLU A 143 -2.49 -6.33 6.08
N THR A 144 -2.69 -5.50 7.10
CA THR A 144 -1.98 -5.55 8.40
C THR A 144 -0.47 -5.27 8.36
N GLN A 145 0.16 -5.23 7.19
CA GLN A 145 1.60 -5.03 7.01
C GLN A 145 2.10 -3.75 7.69
N ARG A 146 1.33 -2.67 7.64
CA ARG A 146 1.68 -1.37 8.24
C ARG A 146 2.03 -1.48 9.71
N PHE A 147 1.27 -2.28 10.47
CA PHE A 147 1.51 -2.48 11.90
C PHE A 147 2.91 -3.03 12.20
N TYR A 148 3.38 -3.99 11.40
CA TYR A 148 4.71 -4.58 11.54
C TYR A 148 5.80 -3.67 10.99
N ASP A 149 5.57 -3.04 9.84
CA ASP A 149 6.51 -2.15 9.18
C ASP A 149 6.91 -0.98 10.10
N LEU A 150 5.96 -0.29 10.71
CA LEU A 150 6.24 0.83 11.61
C LEU A 150 7.09 0.40 12.82
N ARG A 151 6.86 -0.80 13.35
CA ARG A 151 7.61 -1.33 14.50
C ARG A 151 9.03 -1.75 14.13
N ARG A 152 9.20 -2.46 13.04
CA ARG A 152 10.54 -2.87 12.59
C ARG A 152 11.41 -1.68 12.17
N TRP A 153 10.80 -0.63 11.65
CA TRP A 153 11.48 0.63 11.31
C TRP A 153 11.64 1.57 12.52
N LYS A 154 10.94 1.30 13.64
CA LYS A 154 10.94 2.14 14.84
C LYS A 154 10.44 3.57 14.62
N ILE A 155 9.47 3.74 13.73
CA ILE A 155 8.86 5.03 13.37
C ILE A 155 7.39 5.14 13.81
N VAL A 156 6.96 4.33 14.78
CA VAL A 156 5.57 4.34 15.27
C VAL A 156 5.19 5.72 15.80
N GLU A 157 6.03 6.32 16.64
CA GLU A 157 5.74 7.62 17.26
C GLU A 157 5.57 8.73 16.21
N GLU A 158 6.38 8.70 15.15
CA GLU A 158 6.34 9.68 14.07
C GLU A 158 5.05 9.57 13.23
N HIS A 159 4.58 8.34 12.97
CA HIS A 159 3.50 8.09 12.02
C HIS A 159 2.13 7.80 12.66
N GLU A 160 2.08 7.45 13.94
CA GLU A 160 0.83 7.12 14.65
C GLU A 160 0.43 8.19 15.67
N SER A 161 1.23 9.25 15.83
CA SER A 161 0.91 10.40 16.69
C SER A 161 0.04 11.44 15.99
N GLU A 162 -0.17 11.30 14.69
CA GLU A 162 -1.02 12.20 13.93
C GLU A 162 -2.48 12.09 14.36
N GLN A 163 -3.18 13.21 14.32
CA GLN A 163 -4.61 13.23 14.60
C GLN A 163 -5.36 12.39 13.56
N ILE A 164 -6.23 11.51 14.05
CA ILE A 164 -7.08 10.70 13.17
C ILE A 164 -8.21 11.59 12.63
N TYR A 165 -8.27 11.68 11.31
CA TYR A 165 -9.34 12.37 10.60
C TYR A 165 -10.31 11.36 9.99
N GLY A 166 -11.56 11.75 9.93
CA GLY A 166 -12.61 10.99 9.28
C GLY A 166 -13.39 11.87 8.31
N CYS A 167 -14.05 11.26 7.33
CA CYS A 167 -14.97 11.97 6.47
C CYS A 167 -16.25 12.30 7.26
N ASN A 168 -16.65 13.58 7.28
CA ASN A 168 -17.94 13.95 7.86
C ASN A 168 -19.07 13.65 6.87
N THR A 169 -19.70 12.50 7.05
CA THR A 169 -20.79 12.03 6.19
C THR A 169 -22.08 12.86 6.29
N LEU A 170 -22.16 13.79 7.23
CA LEU A 170 -23.30 14.70 7.43
C LEU A 170 -23.11 16.05 6.70
N MET A 171 -21.95 16.31 6.15
CA MET A 171 -21.66 17.53 5.41
C MET A 171 -22.23 17.50 3.99
N ASN A 172 -22.54 18.69 3.46
CA ASN A 172 -22.95 18.90 2.08
C ASN A 172 -21.84 18.55 1.07
N GLU A 173 -22.19 18.38 -0.19
CA GLU A 173 -21.24 17.96 -1.26
C GLU A 173 -20.02 18.85 -1.41
N GLU A 174 -20.14 20.15 -1.14
CA GLU A 174 -19.05 21.14 -1.20
C GLU A 174 -17.81 20.79 -0.37
N TYR A 175 -17.97 19.99 0.69
CA TYR A 175 -16.89 19.66 1.63
C TYR A 175 -16.36 18.24 1.48
N LYS A 176 -16.88 17.47 0.55
CA LYS A 176 -16.47 16.06 0.36
C LYS A 176 -15.12 15.93 -0.33
N ASP A 177 -14.72 16.92 -1.11
CA ASP A 177 -13.47 16.95 -1.85
C ASP A 177 -12.29 17.55 -1.05
N MET A 178 -12.52 17.93 0.21
CA MET A 178 -11.53 18.59 1.06
C MET A 178 -10.69 17.64 1.92
N TYR A 179 -10.89 16.30 1.77
CA TYR A 179 -10.17 15.30 2.58
C TYR A 179 -9.58 14.19 1.74
#